data_82b2f604e1239328cf4badc1600ee4cf
#
_entry.id   82b2f604e1239328cf4badc1600ee4cf
#
_cell.length_a   1.000
_cell.length_b   1.000
_cell.length_c   1.000
_cell.angle_alpha   90.00
_cell.angle_beta   90.00
_cell.angle_gamma   90.00
#
_symmetry.space_group_name_H-M   'P 1'
#
loop_
_entity.id
_entity.type
_entity.pdbx_description
1 polymer ?
#
loop_
_entity_poly.entity_id
_entity_poly.type
_entity_poly.pdbx_seq_one_letter_code
_entity_poly.pdbx_strand_id
1 'polypeptide(L)'
;SMFRVTMAIICVLNFMGSATGQDSAVSPIKRAQITVIQQAPLLDGVLDDLAWQHAAQIDDFTEVKPNEGRPAGQRTVCYLARDDEFLYVAFECFEEDVASMVLQNVSRDAFLTDDDRIEFVLDTFNNKQSAYFFQMSAAGSRGDALIGENGLRFNKPWNGFWEGITKVHDDKWVCEMAIPFATLSSGDNDAWGINLQRYRGASRSQYRWSSPRRELFVGNVSVAGEVSGLSGMRQGSEIEFRPYFKTKRIDQHNGDQELLADFGGEFHWSITPAFKASLTFNTDFAETEVDDRKIDLSRFSTFYPEKRDFFLQDSNLFEFGEQSTWGGRGSKNLLPFFSRSIGLSGDKPVDIDYGLRLAGRIGALDLGVLAVHSGDDLELGVPNGNLFVLR
;
A
#
# COMPACT_ATOMS: atom_id res chain seq x y z
N SER A 1 -2.20 48.76 52.68
CA SER A 1 -1.18 47.72 52.90
C SER A 1 -0.76 47.11 51.56
N MET A 2 0.39 47.54 51.13
CA MET A 2 1.01 47.23 49.85
C MET A 2 1.84 45.92 50.00
N PHE A 3 1.50 44.87 49.27
CA PHE A 3 2.34 43.68 49.17
C PHE A 3 3.30 43.86 47.98
N ARG A 4 4.57 43.94 48.26
CA ARG A 4 5.67 43.87 47.27
C ARG A 4 5.98 42.39 47.02
N VAL A 5 5.85 41.96 45.78
CA VAL A 5 6.35 40.65 45.30
C VAL A 5 7.75 40.87 44.78
N THR A 6 8.72 40.25 45.42
CA THR A 6 10.13 40.25 44.99
C THR A 6 10.32 39.11 44.04
N MET A 7 10.67 39.46 42.80
CA MET A 7 11.00 38.51 41.74
C MET A 7 12.49 38.12 41.84
N ALA A 8 12.75 36.88 42.21
CA ALA A 8 14.11 36.32 42.22
C ALA A 8 14.49 35.86 40.83
N ILE A 9 15.50 36.48 40.24
CA ILE A 9 16.14 36.08 38.99
C ILE A 9 17.18 35.02 39.34
N ILE A 10 16.95 33.77 38.89
CA ILE A 10 17.94 32.71 38.97
C ILE A 10 18.75 32.75 37.68
N CYS A 11 20.00 33.19 37.75
CA CYS A 11 20.99 33.02 36.70
C CYS A 11 21.40 31.53 36.59
N VAL A 12 20.97 30.87 35.52
CA VAL A 12 21.53 29.57 35.13
C VAL A 12 22.79 29.80 34.30
N LEU A 13 23.95 29.51 34.87
CA LEU A 13 25.21 29.45 34.15
C LEU A 13 25.20 28.29 33.17
N ASN A 14 25.19 28.60 31.87
CA ASN A 14 25.39 27.64 30.82
C ASN A 14 26.84 27.13 30.83
N PHE A 15 27.04 25.88 31.22
CA PHE A 15 28.23 25.12 30.94
C PHE A 15 28.21 24.71 29.47
N MET A 16 28.91 25.39 28.59
CA MET A 16 29.19 24.96 27.24
C MET A 16 30.15 23.77 27.29
N GLY A 17 29.63 22.56 27.42
CA GLY A 17 30.32 21.37 27.03
C GLY A 17 30.28 21.26 25.51
N SER A 18 31.45 21.34 24.85
CA SER A 18 31.59 21.05 23.42
C SER A 18 31.32 19.56 23.21
N ALA A 19 30.05 19.17 23.02
CA ALA A 19 29.74 17.90 22.44
C ALA A 19 30.07 18.01 20.95
N THR A 20 31.16 17.38 20.54
CA THR A 20 31.41 17.08 19.12
C THR A 20 30.34 16.09 18.70
N GLY A 21 29.17 16.61 18.31
CA GLY A 21 28.17 15.84 17.61
C GLY A 21 28.83 15.36 16.31
N GLN A 22 28.93 14.05 16.15
CA GLN A 22 29.07 13.48 14.83
C GLN A 22 27.87 13.96 14.04
N ASP A 23 28.09 14.93 13.15
CA ASP A 23 27.18 15.23 12.05
C ASP A 23 27.00 13.93 11.27
N SER A 24 25.93 13.22 11.54
CA SER A 24 25.42 12.20 10.64
C SER A 24 25.05 12.93 9.37
N ALA A 25 25.99 12.99 8.43
CA ALA A 25 25.80 13.57 7.12
C ALA A 25 24.55 12.89 6.52
N VAL A 26 23.45 13.64 6.40
CA VAL A 26 22.25 13.19 5.72
C VAL A 26 22.71 12.86 4.30
N SER A 27 22.71 11.58 3.95
CA SER A 27 23.06 11.16 2.59
C SER A 27 22.18 11.93 1.60
N PRO A 28 22.74 12.44 0.51
CA PRO A 28 21.97 13.19 -0.45
C PRO A 28 20.83 12.34 -0.99
N ILE A 29 19.65 12.94 -1.15
CA ILE A 29 18.47 12.26 -1.73
C ILE A 29 18.85 11.82 -3.16
N LYS A 30 18.75 10.52 -3.42
CA LYS A 30 18.96 9.97 -4.76
C LYS A 30 17.84 10.40 -5.69
N ARG A 31 18.18 10.71 -6.95
CA ARG A 31 17.24 11.19 -7.95
C ARG A 31 17.40 10.44 -9.25
N ALA A 32 16.28 10.18 -9.93
CA ALA A 32 16.23 9.65 -11.28
C ALA A 32 15.14 10.37 -12.07
N GLN A 33 15.21 10.31 -13.39
CA GLN A 33 14.21 10.86 -14.28
C GLN A 33 13.61 9.73 -15.12
N ILE A 34 12.30 9.57 -15.08
CA ILE A 34 11.59 8.56 -15.87
C ILE A 34 11.59 8.97 -17.34
N THR A 35 11.88 8.04 -18.22
CA THR A 35 11.86 8.28 -19.68
C THR A 35 10.45 8.10 -20.22
N VAL A 36 10.00 9.04 -21.04
CA VAL A 36 8.75 8.92 -21.79
C VAL A 36 8.99 8.11 -23.06
N ILE A 37 8.22 7.05 -23.23
CA ILE A 37 8.29 6.14 -24.37
C ILE A 37 7.06 6.30 -25.25
N GLN A 38 7.20 5.94 -26.55
CA GLN A 38 6.11 6.05 -27.53
C GLN A 38 5.41 4.72 -27.78
N GLN A 39 6.07 3.62 -27.46
CA GLN A 39 5.57 2.28 -27.66
C GLN A 39 5.73 1.49 -26.35
N ALA A 40 4.64 0.91 -25.88
CA ALA A 40 4.63 0.05 -24.71
C ALA A 40 5.53 -1.17 -24.91
N PRO A 41 6.28 -1.61 -23.88
CA PRO A 41 7.02 -2.87 -23.95
C PRO A 41 6.07 -4.06 -23.95
N LEU A 42 6.50 -5.16 -24.50
CA LEU A 42 5.87 -6.46 -24.32
C LEU A 42 6.36 -7.06 -23.00
N LEU A 43 5.44 -7.38 -22.11
CA LEU A 43 5.81 -8.04 -20.87
C LEU A 43 6.00 -9.55 -21.12
N ASP A 44 7.24 -10.00 -21.34
CA ASP A 44 7.55 -11.41 -21.62
C ASP A 44 8.78 -11.95 -20.86
N GLY A 45 9.35 -11.11 -19.97
CA GLY A 45 10.53 -11.41 -19.18
C GLY A 45 11.85 -11.27 -19.95
N VAL A 46 11.86 -10.52 -21.06
CA VAL A 46 13.04 -10.21 -21.87
C VAL A 46 13.10 -8.72 -22.15
N LEU A 47 14.17 -8.05 -21.74
CA LEU A 47 14.31 -6.59 -21.89
C LEU A 47 14.95 -6.21 -23.24
N ASP A 48 14.46 -6.75 -24.35
CA ASP A 48 14.99 -6.46 -25.69
C ASP A 48 14.19 -5.41 -26.47
N ASP A 49 13.04 -4.98 -25.95
CA ASP A 49 12.21 -3.92 -26.50
C ASP A 49 12.93 -2.57 -26.53
N LEU A 50 12.59 -1.75 -27.53
CA LEU A 50 13.07 -0.37 -27.63
C LEU A 50 12.69 0.46 -26.40
N ALA A 51 11.57 0.18 -25.77
CA ALA A 51 11.14 0.82 -24.54
C ALA A 51 12.20 0.68 -23.43
N TRP A 52 12.70 -0.52 -23.21
CA TRP A 52 13.70 -0.80 -22.19
C TRP A 52 15.10 -0.29 -22.54
N GLN A 53 15.43 -0.27 -23.83
CA GLN A 53 16.70 0.30 -24.31
C GLN A 53 16.81 1.81 -24.04
N HIS A 54 15.66 2.51 -24.01
CA HIS A 54 15.60 3.96 -23.75
C HIS A 54 15.20 4.30 -22.32
N ALA A 55 14.81 3.31 -21.51
CA ALA A 55 14.38 3.51 -20.13
C ALA A 55 15.48 4.10 -19.24
N ALA A 56 15.08 4.87 -18.26
CA ALA A 56 15.99 5.31 -17.20
C ALA A 56 16.51 4.08 -16.44
N GLN A 57 17.81 4.02 -16.23
CA GLN A 57 18.47 2.92 -15.52
C GLN A 57 18.97 3.35 -14.15
N ILE A 58 18.72 2.52 -13.15
CA ILE A 58 19.14 2.68 -11.76
C ILE A 58 19.85 1.39 -11.34
N ASP A 59 21.15 1.45 -11.08
CA ASP A 59 21.99 0.28 -10.77
C ASP A 59 22.88 0.45 -9.52
N ASP A 60 22.85 1.61 -8.88
CA ASP A 60 23.68 1.94 -7.72
C ASP A 60 23.05 1.49 -6.40
N PHE A 61 22.69 0.20 -6.32
CA PHE A 61 22.15 -0.41 -5.12
C PHE A 61 23.22 -0.62 -4.05
N THR A 62 22.81 -0.46 -2.80
CA THR A 62 23.67 -0.61 -1.62
C THR A 62 23.11 -1.70 -0.71
N GLU A 63 23.98 -2.48 -0.13
CA GLU A 63 23.62 -3.54 0.80
C GLU A 63 23.06 -2.97 2.11
N VAL A 64 21.88 -3.48 2.51
CA VAL A 64 21.24 -3.21 3.81
C VAL A 64 21.57 -4.31 4.80
N LYS A 65 21.56 -5.56 4.33
CA LYS A 65 21.87 -6.78 5.10
C LYS A 65 22.65 -7.75 4.22
N PRO A 66 23.59 -8.52 4.79
CA PRO A 66 24.09 -8.48 6.17
C PRO A 66 25.03 -7.31 6.48
N ASN A 67 25.60 -6.61 5.47
CA ASN A 67 26.66 -5.61 5.68
C ASN A 67 26.20 -4.23 5.20
N GLU A 68 25.59 -3.48 6.09
CA GLU A 68 25.06 -2.14 5.80
C GLU A 68 26.10 -1.21 5.19
N GLY A 69 25.69 -0.53 4.10
CA GLY A 69 26.48 0.50 3.45
C GLY A 69 27.53 0.01 2.45
N ARG A 70 27.68 -1.30 2.26
CA ARG A 70 28.56 -1.85 1.22
C ARG A 70 27.86 -1.81 -0.16
N PRO A 71 28.60 -1.78 -1.26
CA PRO A 71 28.04 -2.03 -2.58
C PRO A 71 27.31 -3.38 -2.61
N ALA A 72 26.20 -3.46 -3.38
CA ALA A 72 25.46 -4.71 -3.53
C ALA A 72 26.37 -5.83 -4.05
N GLY A 73 26.33 -6.99 -3.40
CA GLY A 73 27.16 -8.14 -3.78
C GLY A 73 26.75 -8.77 -5.11
N GLN A 74 25.49 -8.57 -5.53
CA GLN A 74 24.99 -8.99 -6.85
C GLN A 74 24.38 -7.80 -7.56
N ARG A 75 24.71 -7.65 -8.85
CA ARG A 75 24.22 -6.55 -9.65
C ARG A 75 22.70 -6.59 -9.76
N THR A 76 22.06 -5.44 -9.63
CA THR A 76 20.63 -5.22 -9.85
C THR A 76 20.48 -3.95 -10.65
N VAL A 77 19.70 -4.00 -11.71
CA VAL A 77 19.34 -2.83 -12.50
C VAL A 77 17.82 -2.70 -12.48
N CYS A 78 17.34 -1.52 -12.16
CA CYS A 78 15.93 -1.15 -12.30
C CYS A 78 15.79 -0.23 -13.51
N TYR A 79 14.80 -0.48 -14.34
CA TYR A 79 14.45 0.30 -15.51
C TYR A 79 13.12 0.99 -15.26
N LEU A 80 13.04 2.30 -15.55
CA LEU A 80 11.84 3.10 -15.39
C LEU A 80 11.51 3.80 -16.72
N ALA A 81 10.31 3.55 -17.21
CA ALA A 81 9.76 4.20 -18.38
C ALA A 81 8.27 4.49 -18.16
N ARG A 82 7.70 5.39 -18.94
CA ARG A 82 6.26 5.63 -18.95
C ARG A 82 5.78 6.04 -20.34
N ASP A 83 4.53 5.76 -20.61
CA ASP A 83 3.74 6.45 -21.62
C ASP A 83 2.74 7.41 -20.95
N ASP A 84 1.65 7.73 -21.61
CA ASP A 84 0.61 8.60 -21.06
C ASP A 84 -0.29 7.89 -20.04
N GLU A 85 -0.39 6.54 -20.10
CA GLU A 85 -1.36 5.75 -19.36
C GLU A 85 -0.72 4.83 -18.32
N PHE A 86 0.53 4.40 -18.53
CA PHE A 86 1.21 3.41 -17.69
C PHE A 86 2.58 3.87 -17.22
N LEU A 87 2.89 3.48 -15.99
CA LEU A 87 4.26 3.39 -15.49
C LEU A 87 4.77 1.97 -15.73
N TYR A 88 5.90 1.85 -16.43
CA TYR A 88 6.60 0.60 -16.66
C TYR A 88 7.82 0.52 -15.76
N VAL A 89 7.92 -0.58 -15.02
CA VAL A 89 9.02 -0.85 -14.10
C VAL A 89 9.59 -2.21 -14.42
N ALA A 90 10.88 -2.30 -14.69
CA ALA A 90 11.52 -3.60 -14.82
C ALA A 90 12.74 -3.72 -13.92
N PHE A 91 13.04 -4.94 -13.53
CA PHE A 91 14.25 -5.27 -12.77
C PHE A 91 14.99 -6.40 -13.47
N GLU A 92 16.30 -6.22 -13.59
CA GLU A 92 17.25 -7.22 -14.03
C GLU A 92 18.13 -7.56 -12.84
N CYS A 93 17.96 -8.76 -12.31
CA CYS A 93 18.57 -9.22 -11.06
C CYS A 93 19.58 -10.31 -11.35
N PHE A 94 20.86 -9.95 -11.47
CA PHE A 94 21.95 -10.91 -11.75
C PHE A 94 22.19 -11.85 -10.58
N GLU A 95 22.50 -13.11 -10.89
CA GLU A 95 22.80 -14.19 -9.94
C GLU A 95 24.00 -14.99 -10.40
N GLU A 96 24.96 -15.20 -9.49
CA GLU A 96 26.10 -16.10 -9.78
C GLU A 96 25.67 -17.57 -9.77
N ASP A 97 24.67 -17.90 -8.97
CA ASP A 97 24.11 -19.25 -8.87
C ASP A 97 22.58 -19.19 -8.85
N VAL A 98 21.99 -19.24 -10.03
CA VAL A 98 20.54 -19.25 -10.24
C VAL A 98 19.87 -20.45 -9.58
N ALA A 99 20.58 -21.59 -9.49
CA ALA A 99 20.03 -22.80 -8.86
C ALA A 99 19.84 -22.65 -7.34
N SER A 100 20.53 -21.71 -6.70
CA SER A 100 20.38 -21.43 -5.27
C SER A 100 19.18 -20.52 -4.95
N MET A 101 18.50 -19.95 -5.94
CA MET A 101 17.35 -19.06 -5.74
C MET A 101 16.21 -19.76 -5.00
N VAL A 102 15.54 -19.02 -4.14
CA VAL A 102 14.37 -19.49 -3.39
C VAL A 102 13.09 -19.09 -4.12
N LEU A 103 12.39 -20.08 -4.67
CA LEU A 103 11.21 -19.93 -5.53
C LEU A 103 10.04 -20.74 -4.95
N GLN A 104 9.53 -20.35 -3.79
CA GLN A 104 8.56 -21.18 -3.05
C GLN A 104 7.11 -20.74 -3.30
N ASN A 105 6.87 -19.44 -3.37
CA ASN A 105 5.52 -18.90 -3.39
C ASN A 105 5.16 -18.39 -4.79
N VAL A 106 4.02 -18.85 -5.30
CA VAL A 106 3.45 -18.43 -6.60
C VAL A 106 2.09 -17.73 -6.46
N SER A 107 1.46 -17.82 -5.29
CA SER A 107 0.15 -17.23 -5.06
C SER A 107 0.25 -15.71 -4.93
N ARG A 108 -0.79 -15.00 -5.42
CA ARG A 108 -0.92 -13.56 -5.18
C ARG A 108 -0.97 -13.29 -3.67
N ASP A 109 -0.37 -12.20 -3.24
CA ASP A 109 -0.33 -11.72 -1.86
C ASP A 109 0.29 -12.69 -0.84
N ALA A 110 1.07 -13.66 -1.33
CA ALA A 110 1.83 -14.54 -0.44
C ALA A 110 2.81 -13.75 0.44
N PHE A 111 3.09 -14.29 1.63
CA PHE A 111 4.16 -13.77 2.46
C PHE A 111 5.51 -14.25 1.91
N LEU A 112 6.18 -13.39 1.15
CA LEU A 112 7.44 -13.70 0.48
C LEU A 112 8.64 -13.54 1.44
N THR A 113 8.60 -14.18 2.62
CA THR A 113 9.60 -13.97 3.67
C THR A 113 11.00 -14.36 3.21
N ASP A 114 11.12 -15.51 2.55
CA ASP A 114 12.40 -16.09 2.17
C ASP A 114 12.61 -16.15 0.64
N ASP A 115 11.60 -15.82 -0.17
CA ASP A 115 11.69 -15.86 -1.63
C ASP A 115 12.59 -14.77 -2.20
N ASP A 116 13.29 -15.08 -3.28
CA ASP A 116 13.95 -14.08 -4.13
C ASP A 116 12.90 -13.16 -4.72
N ARG A 117 13.01 -11.85 -4.43
CA ARG A 117 11.99 -10.88 -4.80
C ARG A 117 12.53 -9.47 -4.97
N ILE A 118 11.78 -8.66 -5.67
CA ILE A 118 11.88 -7.21 -5.67
C ILE A 118 10.72 -6.59 -4.92
N GLU A 119 10.96 -5.43 -4.35
CA GLU A 119 9.98 -4.60 -3.67
C GLU A 119 10.25 -3.14 -4.03
N PHE A 120 9.19 -2.36 -4.22
CA PHE A 120 9.34 -0.92 -4.36
C PHE A 120 8.12 -0.19 -3.82
N VAL A 121 8.31 1.09 -3.51
CA VAL A 121 7.25 1.97 -3.04
C VAL A 121 7.20 3.22 -3.91
N LEU A 122 5.98 3.76 -4.09
CA LEU A 122 5.69 4.99 -4.80
C LEU A 122 4.89 5.93 -3.91
N ASP A 123 5.49 7.03 -3.46
CA ASP A 123 4.81 8.15 -2.82
C ASP A 123 4.39 9.14 -3.91
N THR A 124 3.21 8.91 -4.46
CA THR A 124 2.66 9.64 -5.61
C THR A 124 2.24 11.06 -5.29
N PHE A 125 2.06 11.38 -4.02
CA PHE A 125 1.80 12.73 -3.54
C PHE A 125 3.08 13.46 -3.09
N ASN A 126 4.20 12.75 -3.01
CA ASN A 126 5.46 13.22 -2.41
C ASN A 126 5.25 13.85 -1.02
N ASN A 127 4.34 13.26 -0.25
CA ASN A 127 3.94 13.74 1.07
C ASN A 127 4.77 13.16 2.21
N LYS A 128 5.60 12.15 1.91
CA LYS A 128 6.48 11.44 2.84
C LYS A 128 5.76 10.76 4.01
N GLN A 129 4.49 10.42 3.78
CA GLN A 129 3.61 9.79 4.77
C GLN A 129 2.93 8.53 4.24
N SER A 130 2.50 8.56 2.97
CA SER A 130 1.76 7.48 2.35
C SER A 130 2.38 7.06 1.03
N ALA A 131 2.22 5.79 0.67
CA ALA A 131 2.74 5.25 -0.58
C ALA A 131 1.96 4.00 -1.02
N TYR A 132 2.12 3.66 -2.28
CA TYR A 132 1.81 2.35 -2.82
C TYR A 132 3.03 1.45 -2.70
N PHE A 133 2.82 0.23 -2.28
CA PHE A 133 3.85 -0.81 -2.21
C PHE A 133 3.54 -1.88 -3.24
N PHE A 134 4.57 -2.32 -3.95
CA PHE A 134 4.52 -3.41 -4.92
C PHE A 134 5.65 -4.40 -4.66
N GLN A 135 5.36 -5.67 -4.85
CA GLN A 135 6.36 -6.75 -4.77
C GLN A 135 6.12 -7.79 -5.86
N MET A 136 7.22 -8.37 -6.35
CA MET A 136 7.20 -9.57 -7.19
C MET A 136 8.32 -10.52 -6.81
N SER A 137 7.99 -11.82 -6.70
CA SER A 137 9.00 -12.86 -6.54
C SER A 137 9.51 -13.35 -7.90
N ALA A 138 10.70 -13.91 -7.91
CA ALA A 138 11.24 -14.56 -9.10
C ALA A 138 10.42 -15.78 -9.55
N ALA A 139 9.57 -16.34 -8.67
CA ALA A 139 8.60 -17.40 -8.99
C ALA A 139 7.30 -16.87 -9.62
N GLY A 140 7.11 -15.53 -9.75
CA GLY A 140 5.93 -14.92 -10.34
C GLY A 140 4.82 -14.55 -9.35
N SER A 141 5.01 -14.76 -8.04
CA SER A 141 4.07 -14.26 -7.04
C SER A 141 4.13 -12.73 -7.03
N ARG A 142 2.98 -12.09 -7.14
CA ARG A 142 2.82 -10.63 -7.05
C ARG A 142 2.03 -10.24 -5.81
N GLY A 143 2.32 -9.08 -5.26
CA GLY A 143 1.58 -8.53 -4.14
C GLY A 143 1.70 -7.02 -4.09
N ASP A 144 0.72 -6.41 -3.47
CA ASP A 144 0.63 -4.97 -3.31
C ASP A 144 0.07 -4.59 -1.94
N ALA A 145 0.19 -3.34 -1.57
CA ALA A 145 -0.34 -2.81 -0.33
C ALA A 145 -0.38 -1.28 -0.35
N LEU A 146 -1.17 -0.69 0.55
CA LEU A 146 -1.05 0.72 0.90
C LEU A 146 -0.16 0.89 2.13
N ILE A 147 0.73 1.86 2.06
CA ILE A 147 1.56 2.29 3.18
C ILE A 147 1.02 3.59 3.73
N GLY A 148 0.89 3.67 5.04
CA GLY A 148 0.55 4.89 5.78
C GLY A 148 1.55 5.19 6.88
N GLU A 149 1.49 6.40 7.41
CA GLU A 149 2.30 6.85 8.55
C GLU A 149 3.80 6.57 8.38
N ASN A 150 4.31 6.83 7.18
CA ASN A 150 5.74 6.64 6.86
C ASN A 150 6.24 5.21 7.13
N GLY A 151 5.46 4.20 6.72
CA GLY A 151 5.84 2.79 6.86
C GLY A 151 5.38 2.10 8.14
N LEU A 152 4.71 2.81 9.06
CA LEU A 152 4.19 2.22 10.29
C LEU A 152 2.90 1.44 10.04
N ARG A 153 2.14 1.80 9.00
CA ARG A 153 0.94 1.09 8.57
C ARG A 153 1.17 0.40 7.24
N PHE A 154 0.74 -0.84 7.17
CA PHE A 154 0.84 -1.69 5.99
C PHE A 154 -0.50 -2.38 5.74
N ASN A 155 -1.28 -1.83 4.81
CA ASN A 155 -2.59 -2.34 4.45
C ASN A 155 -2.48 -3.29 3.26
N LYS A 156 -2.21 -4.56 3.53
CA LYS A 156 -2.02 -5.62 2.53
C LYS A 156 -3.30 -6.05 1.81
N PRO A 157 -4.51 -5.98 2.39
CA PRO A 157 -5.75 -6.29 1.68
C PRO A 157 -6.07 -5.38 0.50
N TRP A 158 -5.39 -4.21 0.34
CA TRP A 158 -5.56 -3.40 -0.85
C TRP A 158 -5.04 -4.13 -2.09
N ASN A 159 -5.84 -4.15 -3.16
CA ASN A 159 -5.51 -4.78 -4.44
C ASN A 159 -5.55 -3.71 -5.54
N GLY A 160 -4.40 -3.40 -6.10
CA GLY A 160 -4.26 -2.54 -7.28
C GLY A 160 -4.48 -3.33 -8.58
N PHE A 161 -4.96 -2.64 -9.59
CA PHE A 161 -4.97 -3.20 -10.95
C PHE A 161 -3.61 -2.94 -11.61
N TRP A 162 -2.83 -3.95 -11.85
CA TRP A 162 -1.54 -3.91 -12.53
C TRP A 162 -1.12 -5.29 -13.01
N GLU A 163 -0.25 -5.32 -13.98
CA GLU A 163 0.27 -6.56 -14.54
C GLU A 163 1.77 -6.68 -14.29
N GLY A 164 2.24 -7.92 -14.23
CA GLY A 164 3.65 -8.19 -14.11
C GLY A 164 3.98 -9.63 -14.44
N ILE A 165 5.17 -9.83 -14.96
CA ILE A 165 5.73 -11.13 -15.31
C ILE A 165 7.15 -11.25 -14.80
N THR A 166 7.57 -12.48 -14.47
CA THR A 166 8.96 -12.79 -14.15
C THR A 166 9.44 -13.96 -14.97
N LYS A 167 10.72 -13.94 -15.31
CA LYS A 167 11.39 -15.01 -16.04
C LYS A 167 12.80 -15.23 -15.52
N VAL A 168 13.13 -16.48 -15.25
CA VAL A 168 14.47 -16.88 -14.82
C VAL A 168 15.29 -17.27 -16.04
N HIS A 169 16.47 -16.70 -16.15
CA HIS A 169 17.49 -16.96 -17.18
C HIS A 169 18.70 -17.68 -16.55
N ASP A 170 19.71 -17.98 -17.35
CA ASP A 170 20.88 -18.76 -16.90
C ASP A 170 21.75 -18.02 -15.85
N ASP A 171 21.80 -16.69 -15.91
CA ASP A 171 22.66 -15.82 -15.08
C ASP A 171 21.90 -14.72 -14.31
N LYS A 172 20.57 -14.69 -14.42
CA LYS A 172 19.73 -13.64 -13.84
C LYS A 172 18.27 -14.05 -13.85
N TRP A 173 17.46 -13.25 -13.20
CA TRP A 173 16.02 -13.21 -13.43
C TRP A 173 15.58 -11.80 -13.76
N VAL A 174 14.52 -11.71 -14.53
CA VAL A 174 13.92 -10.46 -14.98
C VAL A 174 12.50 -10.37 -14.45
N CYS A 175 12.11 -9.17 -14.05
CA CYS A 175 10.75 -8.82 -13.67
C CYS A 175 10.32 -7.61 -14.49
N GLU A 176 9.17 -7.66 -15.13
CA GLU A 176 8.55 -6.55 -15.84
C GLU A 176 7.17 -6.29 -15.29
N MET A 177 6.82 -5.02 -15.13
CA MET A 177 5.54 -4.59 -14.58
C MET A 177 5.00 -3.39 -15.35
N ALA A 178 3.67 -3.39 -15.57
CA ALA A 178 2.92 -2.28 -16.11
C ALA A 178 1.84 -1.86 -15.09
N ILE A 179 1.93 -0.63 -14.61
CA ILE A 179 1.03 -0.08 -13.59
C ILE A 179 0.26 1.08 -14.22
N PRO A 180 -1.07 0.94 -14.43
CA PRO A 180 -1.87 2.03 -14.94
C PRO A 180 -1.84 3.22 -13.99
N PHE A 181 -1.71 4.44 -14.51
CA PHE A 181 -1.82 5.63 -13.66
C PHE A 181 -3.21 5.77 -13.04
N ALA A 182 -4.23 5.18 -13.64
CA ALA A 182 -5.57 5.10 -13.08
C ALA A 182 -5.65 4.35 -11.74
N THR A 183 -4.75 3.37 -11.52
CA THR A 183 -4.64 2.63 -10.25
C THR A 183 -4.11 3.52 -9.13
N LEU A 184 -3.32 4.54 -9.48
CA LEU A 184 -2.60 5.38 -8.54
C LEU A 184 -3.32 6.72 -8.38
N SER A 185 -3.71 7.07 -7.15
CA SER A 185 -4.06 8.46 -6.84
C SER A 185 -2.79 9.28 -6.72
N SER A 186 -2.73 10.43 -7.32
CA SER A 186 -1.54 11.29 -7.23
C SER A 186 -1.88 12.78 -7.20
N GLY A 187 -0.92 13.59 -6.73
CA GLY A 187 -0.98 15.05 -6.86
C GLY A 187 -0.51 15.53 -8.24
N ASP A 188 -0.63 16.84 -8.46
CA ASP A 188 -0.15 17.50 -9.68
C ASP A 188 1.41 17.67 -9.71
N ASN A 189 2.12 16.89 -8.90
CA ASN A 189 3.57 16.99 -8.76
C ASN A 189 4.27 16.23 -9.88
N ASP A 190 5.29 16.85 -10.49
CA ASP A 190 6.16 16.16 -11.46
C ASP A 190 7.12 15.15 -10.82
N ALA A 191 7.28 15.18 -9.51
CA ALA A 191 8.18 14.30 -8.78
C ALA A 191 7.44 13.46 -7.73
N TRP A 192 7.70 12.14 -7.75
CA TRP A 192 7.23 11.19 -6.75
C TRP A 192 8.38 10.69 -5.90
N GLY A 193 8.07 10.30 -4.66
CA GLY A 193 9.00 9.54 -3.84
C GLY A 193 9.07 8.09 -4.32
N ILE A 194 10.28 7.51 -4.38
CA ILE A 194 10.47 6.11 -4.74
C ILE A 194 11.55 5.47 -3.89
N ASN A 195 11.35 4.22 -3.51
CA ASN A 195 12.44 3.38 -2.99
C ASN A 195 12.35 2.00 -3.62
N LEU A 196 13.52 1.44 -3.96
CA LEU A 196 13.67 0.18 -4.68
C LEU A 196 14.48 -0.77 -3.83
N GLN A 197 14.03 -2.02 -3.72
CA GLN A 197 14.73 -3.05 -2.94
C GLN A 197 14.69 -4.40 -3.65
N ARG A 198 15.79 -5.13 -3.54
CA ARG A 198 15.89 -6.55 -3.88
C ARG A 198 16.21 -7.34 -2.62
N TYR A 199 15.54 -8.48 -2.45
CA TYR A 199 15.87 -9.48 -1.44
C TYR A 199 16.31 -10.77 -2.13
N ARG A 200 17.40 -11.36 -1.64
CA ARG A 200 17.93 -12.65 -2.09
C ARG A 200 17.69 -13.70 -1.01
N GLY A 201 16.92 -14.74 -1.35
CA GLY A 201 16.49 -15.76 -0.40
C GLY A 201 17.65 -16.57 0.17
N ALA A 202 18.50 -17.13 -0.68
CA ALA A 202 19.59 -18.03 -0.27
C ALA A 202 20.58 -17.38 0.71
N SER A 203 20.95 -16.13 0.49
CA SER A 203 21.91 -15.38 1.33
C SER A 203 21.24 -14.49 2.36
N ARG A 204 19.91 -14.33 2.30
CA ARG A 204 19.13 -13.36 3.10
C ARG A 204 19.66 -11.93 2.99
N SER A 205 20.24 -11.59 1.84
CA SER A 205 20.77 -10.27 1.55
C SER A 205 19.68 -9.34 1.08
N GLN A 206 19.78 -8.07 1.49
CA GLN A 206 18.90 -7.00 1.04
C GLN A 206 19.73 -5.91 0.39
N TYR A 207 19.36 -5.50 -0.79
CA TYR A 207 19.95 -4.39 -1.53
C TYR A 207 18.90 -3.32 -1.77
N ARG A 208 19.23 -2.07 -1.48
CA ARG A 208 18.31 -0.94 -1.59
C ARG A 208 18.97 0.21 -2.30
N TRP A 209 18.17 0.93 -3.10
CA TRP A 209 18.65 2.09 -3.83
C TRP A 209 18.78 3.31 -2.93
N SER A 210 17.70 3.72 -2.25
CA SER A 210 17.71 4.88 -1.36
C SER A 210 17.65 4.46 0.09
N SER A 211 18.34 5.23 0.97
CA SER A 211 18.35 5.00 2.42
C SER A 211 18.59 3.55 2.85
N PRO A 212 19.75 2.96 2.49
CA PRO A 212 20.07 1.57 2.75
C PRO A 212 20.46 1.34 4.21
N ARG A 213 19.55 1.66 5.13
CA ARG A 213 19.73 1.48 6.58
C ARG A 213 18.94 0.27 7.07
N ARG A 214 19.54 -0.50 7.97
CA ARG A 214 18.97 -1.73 8.51
C ARG A 214 17.75 -1.51 9.38
N GLU A 215 17.72 -0.41 10.11
CA GLU A 215 16.59 -0.03 10.97
C GLU A 215 15.36 0.49 10.20
N LEU A 216 15.53 0.82 8.90
CA LEU A 216 14.45 1.34 8.09
C LEU A 216 13.84 0.24 7.23
N PHE A 217 12.52 0.23 7.15
CA PHE A 217 11.78 -0.56 6.18
C PHE A 217 11.79 0.16 4.80
N VAL A 218 11.63 -0.59 3.70
CA VAL A 218 11.56 -0.01 2.34
C VAL A 218 10.43 1.01 2.22
N GLY A 219 9.36 0.84 2.99
CA GLY A 219 8.20 1.72 3.07
C GLY A 219 8.37 2.99 3.90
N ASN A 220 9.56 3.25 4.47
CA ASN A 220 9.84 4.54 5.13
C ASN A 220 10.07 5.63 4.07
N VAL A 221 8.98 6.20 3.58
CA VAL A 221 8.97 7.12 2.43
C VAL A 221 9.56 8.51 2.73
N SER A 222 9.69 8.87 4.01
CA SER A 222 10.34 10.13 4.41
C SER A 222 11.80 10.23 3.97
N VAL A 223 12.42 9.10 3.72
CA VAL A 223 13.82 8.97 3.29
C VAL A 223 13.96 8.31 1.90
N ALA A 224 12.86 8.21 1.17
CA ALA A 224 12.85 7.71 -0.20
C ALA A 224 13.66 8.63 -1.13
N GLY A 225 14.13 8.08 -2.24
CA GLY A 225 14.61 8.85 -3.37
C GLY A 225 13.47 9.54 -4.12
N GLU A 226 13.80 10.29 -5.14
CA GLU A 226 12.83 11.02 -5.97
C GLU A 226 12.97 10.62 -7.44
N VAL A 227 11.83 10.46 -8.11
CA VAL A 227 11.75 10.34 -9.56
C VAL A 227 10.92 11.48 -10.13
N SER A 228 11.37 12.02 -11.26
CA SER A 228 10.70 13.09 -12.02
C SER A 228 10.37 12.63 -13.44
N GLY A 229 9.70 13.48 -14.22
CA GLY A 229 9.28 13.15 -15.58
C GLY A 229 7.88 12.57 -15.65
N LEU A 230 7.04 12.90 -14.67
CA LEU A 230 5.66 12.38 -14.54
C LEU A 230 4.61 13.39 -15.03
N SER A 231 5.00 14.58 -15.44
CA SER A 231 4.08 15.56 -16.02
C SER A 231 3.47 15.08 -17.33
N GLY A 232 2.17 15.36 -17.53
CA GLY A 232 1.43 14.97 -18.73
C GLY A 232 0.87 13.57 -18.74
N MET A 233 0.89 12.88 -17.61
CA MET A 233 0.17 11.60 -17.44
C MET A 233 -1.33 11.79 -17.66
N ARG A 234 -1.95 10.88 -18.38
CA ARG A 234 -3.41 10.77 -18.45
C ARG A 234 -3.93 9.98 -17.25
N GLN A 235 -4.16 10.66 -16.19
CA GLN A 235 -5.01 10.15 -15.13
C GLN A 235 -6.44 10.54 -15.51
N GLY A 236 -7.09 9.69 -16.31
CA GLY A 236 -8.44 9.97 -16.80
C GLY A 236 -9.44 10.11 -15.66
N SER A 237 -10.56 10.83 -15.93
CA SER A 237 -11.76 10.66 -15.11
C SER A 237 -12.30 9.26 -15.39
N GLU A 238 -11.84 8.30 -14.63
CA GLU A 238 -12.27 6.91 -14.80
C GLU A 238 -13.58 6.68 -14.07
N ILE A 239 -14.52 6.11 -14.77
CA ILE A 239 -15.79 5.64 -14.20
C ILE A 239 -15.79 4.13 -14.31
N GLU A 240 -15.90 3.48 -13.17
CA GLU A 240 -16.01 2.04 -13.06
C GLU A 240 -17.34 1.68 -12.41
N PHE A 241 -18.04 0.72 -12.99
CA PHE A 241 -19.26 0.17 -12.42
C PHE A 241 -19.13 -1.35 -12.29
N ARG A 242 -19.28 -1.86 -11.08
CA ARG A 242 -19.21 -3.28 -10.74
C ARG A 242 -20.59 -3.75 -10.27
N PRO A 243 -21.47 -4.22 -11.17
CA PRO A 243 -22.72 -4.86 -10.74
C PRO A 243 -22.44 -6.27 -10.24
N TYR A 244 -23.22 -6.71 -9.26
CA TYR A 244 -23.23 -8.11 -8.83
C TYR A 244 -24.64 -8.60 -8.57
N PHE A 245 -24.78 -9.90 -8.71
CA PHE A 245 -26.02 -10.61 -8.43
C PHE A 245 -25.69 -11.82 -7.56
N LYS A 246 -26.36 -11.92 -6.42
CA LYS A 246 -26.18 -13.02 -5.48
C LYS A 246 -27.43 -13.85 -5.35
N THR A 247 -27.25 -15.17 -5.19
CA THR A 247 -28.32 -16.08 -4.86
C THR A 247 -27.92 -16.85 -3.62
N LYS A 248 -28.81 -16.91 -2.65
CA LYS A 248 -28.62 -17.68 -1.43
C LYS A 248 -29.74 -18.71 -1.32
N ARG A 249 -29.35 -19.98 -1.21
CA ARG A 249 -30.29 -21.04 -0.89
C ARG A 249 -30.19 -21.38 0.59
N ILE A 250 -31.31 -21.33 1.28
CA ILE A 250 -31.41 -21.72 2.68
C ILE A 250 -32.20 -23.01 2.73
N ASP A 251 -31.56 -24.10 3.15
CA ASP A 251 -32.21 -25.38 3.42
C ASP A 251 -32.56 -25.40 4.92
N GLN A 252 -33.87 -25.25 5.23
CA GLN A 252 -34.32 -25.30 6.60
C GLN A 252 -34.45 -26.77 7.10
N HIS A 253 -34.24 -26.95 8.39
CA HIS A 253 -34.26 -28.29 9.01
C HIS A 253 -35.63 -28.99 8.88
N ASN A 254 -36.70 -28.26 8.62
CA ASN A 254 -38.06 -28.80 8.35
C ASN A 254 -38.26 -29.28 6.89
N GLY A 255 -37.26 -29.15 6.03
CA GLY A 255 -37.30 -29.53 4.61
C GLY A 255 -37.76 -28.43 3.67
N ASP A 256 -38.10 -27.26 4.17
CA ASP A 256 -38.41 -26.09 3.32
C ASP A 256 -37.11 -25.51 2.73
N GLN A 257 -37.20 -25.11 1.48
CA GLN A 257 -36.09 -24.49 0.74
C GLN A 257 -36.50 -23.06 0.37
N GLU A 258 -35.71 -22.14 0.77
CA GLU A 258 -35.87 -20.74 0.40
C GLU A 258 -34.74 -20.30 -0.53
N LEU A 259 -35.09 -19.71 -1.66
CA LEU A 259 -34.14 -19.13 -2.59
C LEU A 259 -34.26 -17.60 -2.51
N LEU A 260 -33.25 -16.97 -1.96
CA LEU A 260 -33.13 -15.51 -1.94
C LEU A 260 -32.27 -15.09 -3.11
N ALA A 261 -32.73 -14.06 -3.83
CA ALA A 261 -31.99 -13.44 -4.93
C ALA A 261 -31.87 -11.94 -4.65
N ASP A 262 -30.67 -11.43 -4.81
CA ASP A 262 -30.38 -10.06 -4.48
C ASP A 262 -29.43 -9.41 -5.50
N PHE A 263 -29.56 -8.12 -5.68
CA PHE A 263 -28.79 -7.35 -6.66
C PHE A 263 -28.17 -6.13 -5.99
N GLY A 264 -26.89 -5.91 -6.29
CA GLY A 264 -26.16 -4.75 -5.77
C GLY A 264 -25.10 -4.27 -6.75
N GLY A 265 -24.32 -3.29 -6.33
CA GLY A 265 -23.26 -2.79 -7.17
C GLY A 265 -22.43 -1.69 -6.51
N GLU A 266 -21.28 -1.48 -7.10
CA GLU A 266 -20.36 -0.42 -6.75
C GLU A 266 -20.10 0.48 -7.95
N PHE A 267 -20.03 1.75 -7.71
CA PHE A 267 -19.70 2.78 -8.68
C PHE A 267 -18.52 3.59 -8.17
N HIS A 268 -17.45 3.62 -8.93
CA HIS A 268 -16.24 4.38 -8.61
C HIS A 268 -16.02 5.44 -9.68
N TRP A 269 -15.75 6.65 -9.25
CA TRP A 269 -15.50 7.78 -10.13
C TRP A 269 -14.27 8.56 -9.66
N SER A 270 -13.24 8.55 -10.47
CA SER A 270 -12.08 9.42 -10.30
C SER A 270 -12.42 10.81 -10.82
N ILE A 271 -12.92 11.71 -9.95
CA ILE A 271 -13.32 13.08 -10.29
C ILE A 271 -12.11 13.87 -10.78
N THR A 272 -11.00 13.71 -10.07
CA THR A 272 -9.67 14.17 -10.45
C THR A 272 -8.67 13.08 -10.07
N PRO A 273 -7.41 13.15 -10.54
CA PRO A 273 -6.36 12.22 -10.12
C PRO A 273 -6.17 12.12 -8.62
N ALA A 274 -6.41 13.22 -7.93
CA ALA A 274 -6.23 13.33 -6.49
C ALA A 274 -7.54 13.16 -5.69
N PHE A 275 -8.71 13.02 -6.34
CA PHE A 275 -10.01 13.00 -5.67
C PHE A 275 -10.97 11.99 -6.28
N LYS A 276 -11.39 11.02 -5.49
CA LYS A 276 -12.26 9.91 -5.90
C LYS A 276 -13.58 9.92 -5.14
N ALA A 277 -14.65 9.53 -5.84
CA ALA A 277 -15.96 9.23 -5.27
C ALA A 277 -16.27 7.75 -5.45
N SER A 278 -16.84 7.12 -4.45
CA SER A 278 -17.32 5.75 -4.52
C SER A 278 -18.74 5.67 -3.94
N LEU A 279 -19.62 5.01 -4.65
CA LEU A 279 -20.97 4.69 -4.22
C LEU A 279 -21.13 3.19 -4.18
N THR A 280 -21.73 2.67 -3.15
CA THR A 280 -22.14 1.27 -3.08
C THR A 280 -23.61 1.19 -2.72
N PHE A 281 -24.30 0.19 -3.24
CA PHE A 281 -25.66 -0.11 -2.87
C PHE A 281 -25.82 -1.62 -2.72
N ASN A 282 -26.54 -2.00 -1.67
CA ASN A 282 -26.81 -3.39 -1.31
C ASN A 282 -25.54 -4.25 -1.24
N THR A 283 -24.56 -3.76 -0.48
CA THR A 283 -23.18 -4.29 -0.44
C THR A 283 -23.18 -5.75 0.01
N ASP A 284 -22.55 -6.62 -0.78
CA ASP A 284 -22.41 -8.02 -0.45
C ASP A 284 -21.24 -8.27 0.51
N PHE A 285 -21.57 -8.77 1.70
CA PHE A 285 -20.55 -9.23 2.65
C PHE A 285 -20.05 -10.66 2.34
N ALA A 286 -20.73 -11.41 1.45
CA ALA A 286 -20.34 -12.78 1.12
C ALA A 286 -19.10 -12.83 0.21
N GLU A 287 -18.79 -11.76 -0.53
CA GLU A 287 -17.55 -11.65 -1.30
C GLU A 287 -16.32 -11.39 -0.42
N THR A 288 -16.52 -11.00 0.84
CA THR A 288 -15.36 -10.94 1.73
C THR A 288 -14.84 -12.35 1.95
N GLU A 289 -13.58 -12.57 1.59
CA GLU A 289 -12.89 -13.81 1.92
C GLU A 289 -13.16 -14.18 3.39
N VAL A 290 -13.51 -15.44 3.60
CA VAL A 290 -13.74 -15.96 4.95
C VAL A 290 -12.51 -15.63 5.79
N ASP A 291 -12.71 -14.92 6.88
CA ASP A 291 -11.61 -14.59 7.78
C ASP A 291 -10.93 -15.89 8.24
N ASP A 292 -9.61 -15.89 8.22
CA ASP A 292 -8.82 -17.02 8.69
C ASP A 292 -9.26 -17.41 10.11
N ARG A 293 -9.53 -18.68 10.33
CA ARG A 293 -9.94 -19.20 11.63
C ARG A 293 -8.80 -18.98 12.64
N LYS A 294 -8.86 -17.89 13.40
CA LYS A 294 -7.94 -17.64 14.50
C LYS A 294 -8.51 -18.21 15.77
N ILE A 295 -7.76 -19.14 16.40
CA ILE A 295 -8.07 -19.61 17.76
C ILE A 295 -7.33 -18.64 18.70
N ASP A 296 -8.06 -17.68 19.25
CA ASP A 296 -7.52 -16.78 20.29
C ASP A 296 -8.04 -17.23 21.65
N LEU A 297 -7.13 -17.70 22.48
CA LEU A 297 -7.40 -18.09 23.86
C LEU A 297 -7.33 -16.91 24.85
N SER A 298 -7.11 -15.68 24.32
CA SER A 298 -7.11 -14.49 25.15
C SER A 298 -8.54 -14.01 25.42
N ARG A 299 -8.70 -13.22 26.48
CA ARG A 299 -10.00 -12.58 26.81
C ARG A 299 -10.32 -11.35 25.94
N PHE A 300 -9.47 -11.02 24.97
CA PHE A 300 -9.67 -9.90 24.07
C PHE A 300 -10.30 -10.37 22.77
N SER A 301 -11.20 -9.56 22.21
CA SER A 301 -11.80 -9.86 20.91
C SER A 301 -10.73 -9.92 19.82
N THR A 302 -10.80 -10.97 18.98
CA THR A 302 -9.91 -11.13 17.83
C THR A 302 -10.09 -9.96 16.86
N PHE A 303 -8.99 -9.38 16.44
CA PHE A 303 -9.01 -8.32 15.43
C PHE A 303 -8.91 -8.95 14.04
N TYR A 304 -9.89 -8.64 13.19
CA TYR A 304 -9.88 -8.98 11.78
C TYR A 304 -9.66 -7.70 10.96
N PRO A 305 -8.74 -7.70 10.00
CA PRO A 305 -8.53 -6.55 9.13
C PRO A 305 -9.75 -6.31 8.23
N GLU A 306 -9.92 -5.09 7.74
CA GLU A 306 -10.89 -4.79 6.69
C GLU A 306 -10.47 -5.49 5.40
N LYS A 307 -11.43 -6.08 4.69
CA LYS A 307 -11.21 -6.79 3.42
C LYS A 307 -12.14 -6.30 2.29
N ARG A 308 -13.16 -5.50 2.62
CA ARG A 308 -14.15 -5.01 1.65
C ARG A 308 -13.57 -3.86 0.84
N ASP A 309 -13.56 -3.99 -0.48
CA ASP A 309 -12.97 -3.03 -1.42
C ASP A 309 -13.46 -1.61 -1.21
N PHE A 310 -14.76 -1.44 -0.98
CA PHE A 310 -15.34 -0.12 -0.72
C PHE A 310 -14.67 0.62 0.45
N PHE A 311 -14.24 -0.09 1.48
CA PHE A 311 -13.58 0.51 2.65
C PHE A 311 -12.06 0.52 2.54
N LEU A 312 -11.48 -0.34 1.69
CA LEU A 312 -10.02 -0.45 1.53
C LEU A 312 -9.41 0.65 0.70
N GLN A 313 -10.09 1.08 -0.36
CA GLN A 313 -9.58 2.17 -1.19
C GLN A 313 -9.43 3.43 -0.34
N ASP A 314 -8.26 4.08 -0.41
CA ASP A 314 -7.93 5.29 0.36
C ASP A 314 -8.19 5.18 1.88
N SER A 315 -8.17 3.95 2.43
CA SER A 315 -8.45 3.68 3.85
C SER A 315 -7.51 4.45 4.79
N ASN A 316 -6.29 4.72 4.35
CA ASN A 316 -5.31 5.53 5.08
C ASN A 316 -5.80 6.95 5.40
N LEU A 317 -6.76 7.49 4.63
CA LEU A 317 -7.41 8.77 4.93
C LEU A 317 -8.39 8.70 6.10
N PHE A 318 -8.99 7.54 6.34
CA PHE A 318 -10.00 7.33 7.40
C PHE A 318 -9.42 6.69 8.66
N GLU A 319 -8.30 5.99 8.52
CA GLU A 319 -7.63 5.35 9.64
C GLU A 319 -6.87 6.38 10.47
N PHE A 320 -7.23 6.52 11.74
CA PHE A 320 -6.54 7.35 12.71
C PHE A 320 -6.59 6.71 14.10
N GLY A 321 -5.57 6.98 14.89
CA GLY A 321 -5.39 6.35 16.19
C GLY A 321 -4.17 5.44 16.22
N GLU A 322 -3.89 4.87 17.39
CA GLU A 322 -2.70 4.05 17.60
C GLU A 322 -2.95 2.60 17.16
N GLN A 323 -2.48 2.23 15.97
CA GLN A 323 -2.41 0.84 15.49
C GLN A 323 -0.95 0.46 15.26
N SER A 324 -0.46 -0.53 15.98
CA SER A 324 0.79 -1.19 15.62
C SER A 324 0.46 -2.45 14.82
N THR A 325 0.75 -2.47 13.53
CA THR A 325 0.49 -3.59 12.61
C THR A 325 1.68 -4.50 12.37
N TRP A 326 2.86 -4.15 12.88
CA TRP A 326 4.06 -4.99 12.76
C TRP A 326 4.16 -6.04 13.86
N GLY A 327 4.03 -7.31 13.49
CA GLY A 327 4.51 -8.43 14.33
C GLY A 327 3.63 -8.86 15.48
N GLY A 328 2.34 -8.70 15.44
CA GLY A 328 1.40 -9.35 16.35
C GLY A 328 1.13 -8.56 17.63
N ARG A 329 -0.11 -8.63 18.10
CA ARG A 329 -0.63 -8.06 19.34
C ARG A 329 -0.54 -6.52 19.43
N GLY A 330 -1.03 -5.82 18.42
CA GLY A 330 -1.28 -4.39 18.51
C GLY A 330 -2.22 -4.08 19.66
N SER A 331 -1.79 -3.20 20.55
CA SER A 331 -2.66 -2.66 21.60
C SER A 331 -3.74 -1.80 20.94
N LYS A 332 -5.01 -2.16 21.13
CA LYS A 332 -6.18 -1.41 20.62
C LYS A 332 -6.49 -0.22 21.51
N ASN A 333 -5.51 0.60 21.83
CA ASN A 333 -5.69 1.59 22.88
C ASN A 333 -6.62 2.74 22.50
N LEU A 334 -6.69 3.10 21.22
CA LEU A 334 -7.67 4.09 20.72
C LEU A 334 -7.86 3.96 19.19
N LEU A 335 -8.93 3.32 18.77
CA LEU A 335 -9.40 3.33 17.38
C LEU A 335 -10.75 4.07 17.33
N PRO A 336 -10.74 5.40 17.11
CA PRO A 336 -11.98 6.17 17.04
C PRO A 336 -12.89 5.75 15.88
N PHE A 337 -12.30 5.22 14.82
CA PHE A 337 -12.99 4.70 13.66
C PHE A 337 -12.42 3.35 13.24
N PHE A 338 -13.31 2.41 12.96
CA PHE A 338 -12.96 1.07 12.49
C PHE A 338 -14.02 0.58 11.49
N SER A 339 -13.68 0.64 10.20
CA SER A 339 -14.62 0.33 9.11
C SER A 339 -15.21 -1.08 9.20
N ARG A 340 -14.44 -2.07 9.65
CA ARG A 340 -14.91 -3.45 9.80
C ARG A 340 -16.12 -3.61 10.73
N SER A 341 -16.32 -2.68 11.67
CA SER A 341 -17.51 -2.69 12.55
C SER A 341 -18.79 -2.23 11.84
N ILE A 342 -18.67 -1.60 10.67
CA ILE A 342 -19.81 -1.14 9.88
C ILE A 342 -20.47 -2.37 9.22
N GLY A 343 -21.80 -2.50 9.34
CA GLY A 343 -22.53 -3.66 8.83
C GLY A 343 -22.33 -4.92 9.67
N LEU A 344 -21.98 -4.77 10.95
CA LEU A 344 -21.94 -5.87 11.93
C LEU A 344 -22.74 -5.49 13.17
N SER A 345 -23.52 -6.45 13.67
CA SER A 345 -24.12 -6.40 15.00
C SER A 345 -23.62 -7.59 15.83
N GLY A 346 -22.63 -7.32 16.70
CA GLY A 346 -21.83 -8.39 17.28
C GLY A 346 -21.02 -9.12 16.21
N ASP A 347 -21.25 -10.42 16.06
CA ASP A 347 -20.58 -11.27 15.04
C ASP A 347 -21.47 -11.54 13.81
N LYS A 348 -22.65 -10.92 13.75
CA LYS A 348 -23.61 -11.15 12.66
C LYS A 348 -23.57 -10.01 11.64
N PRO A 349 -23.57 -10.33 10.34
CA PRO A 349 -23.63 -9.30 9.30
C PRO A 349 -25.00 -8.62 9.28
N VAL A 350 -24.99 -7.31 9.10
CA VAL A 350 -26.17 -6.47 8.84
C VAL A 350 -25.98 -5.82 7.48
N ASP A 351 -26.99 -5.87 6.64
CA ASP A 351 -26.92 -5.37 5.28
C ASP A 351 -26.66 -3.86 5.24
N ILE A 352 -25.80 -3.43 4.33
CA ILE A 352 -25.56 -2.04 4.02
C ILE A 352 -26.38 -1.71 2.78
N ASP A 353 -27.43 -0.90 2.94
CA ASP A 353 -28.31 -0.53 1.82
C ASP A 353 -27.59 0.37 0.82
N TYR A 354 -26.86 1.37 1.33
CA TYR A 354 -26.05 2.25 0.49
C TYR A 354 -24.91 2.88 1.28
N GLY A 355 -23.83 3.20 0.57
CA GLY A 355 -22.69 3.90 1.08
C GLY A 355 -22.15 4.92 0.07
N LEU A 356 -21.70 6.06 0.58
CA LEU A 356 -20.97 7.09 -0.16
C LEU A 356 -19.63 7.29 0.47
N ARG A 357 -18.59 7.31 -0.35
CA ARG A 357 -17.26 7.71 0.06
C ARG A 357 -16.70 8.75 -0.91
N LEU A 358 -16.16 9.82 -0.35
CA LEU A 358 -15.37 10.83 -1.06
C LEU A 358 -14.02 10.88 -0.39
N ALA A 359 -12.96 10.69 -1.14
CA ALA A 359 -11.60 10.64 -0.60
C ALA A 359 -10.62 11.30 -1.57
N GLY A 360 -9.68 12.06 -1.04
CA GLY A 360 -8.64 12.66 -1.85
C GLY A 360 -7.95 13.83 -1.22
N ARG A 361 -7.17 14.53 -2.04
CA ARG A 361 -6.37 15.68 -1.63
C ARG A 361 -6.74 16.92 -2.42
N ILE A 362 -6.88 18.03 -1.72
CA ILE A 362 -7.09 19.36 -2.30
C ILE A 362 -5.99 20.27 -1.79
N GLY A 363 -5.00 20.54 -2.63
CA GLY A 363 -3.79 21.29 -2.22
C GLY A 363 -3.03 20.54 -1.13
N ALA A 364 -2.91 21.14 0.06
CA ALA A 364 -2.24 20.55 1.22
C ALA A 364 -3.18 19.80 2.16
N LEU A 365 -4.48 19.76 1.87
CA LEU A 365 -5.50 19.15 2.74
C LEU A 365 -5.88 17.78 2.21
N ASP A 366 -5.80 16.77 3.06
CA ASP A 366 -6.41 15.47 2.86
C ASP A 366 -7.86 15.54 3.33
N LEU A 367 -8.79 15.10 2.48
CA LEU A 367 -10.21 15.11 2.77
C LEU A 367 -10.79 13.71 2.61
N GLY A 368 -11.47 13.23 3.65
CA GLY A 368 -12.21 11.99 3.64
C GLY A 368 -13.63 12.18 4.16
N VAL A 369 -14.63 11.80 3.36
CA VAL A 369 -16.04 11.76 3.76
C VAL A 369 -16.53 10.35 3.55
N LEU A 370 -17.15 9.76 4.56
CA LEU A 370 -17.80 8.46 4.50
C LEU A 370 -19.19 8.60 5.11
N ALA A 371 -20.20 8.18 4.36
CA ALA A 371 -21.58 8.08 4.81
C ALA A 371 -22.10 6.68 4.46
N VAL A 372 -22.61 5.96 5.44
CA VAL A 372 -23.13 4.60 5.26
C VAL A 372 -24.48 4.49 5.94
N HIS A 373 -25.44 3.88 5.26
CA HIS A 373 -26.74 3.51 5.79
C HIS A 373 -26.86 1.99 5.88
N SER A 374 -27.19 1.50 7.06
CA SER A 374 -27.51 0.10 7.29
C SER A 374 -29.01 -0.06 7.47
N GLY A 375 -29.61 -1.05 6.83
CA GLY A 375 -31.01 -1.41 6.99
C GLY A 375 -31.35 -1.86 8.41
N ASP A 376 -32.65 -2.00 8.68
CA ASP A 376 -33.13 -2.64 9.88
C ASP A 376 -33.09 -4.17 9.71
N ASP A 377 -32.58 -4.85 10.70
CA ASP A 377 -32.66 -6.31 10.78
C ASP A 377 -33.58 -6.69 11.93
N LEU A 378 -34.83 -7.02 11.59
CA LEU A 378 -35.87 -7.37 12.56
C LEU A 378 -35.59 -8.69 13.27
N GLU A 379 -34.86 -9.61 12.65
CA GLU A 379 -34.49 -10.91 13.25
C GLU A 379 -33.40 -10.71 14.29
N LEU A 380 -32.48 -9.80 14.06
CA LEU A 380 -31.39 -9.46 15.01
C LEU A 380 -31.80 -8.36 15.99
N GLY A 381 -32.96 -7.72 15.78
CA GLY A 381 -33.41 -6.59 16.60
C GLY A 381 -32.51 -5.35 16.43
N VAL A 382 -31.87 -5.19 15.27
CA VAL A 382 -30.99 -4.07 14.96
C VAL A 382 -31.78 -3.01 14.21
N PRO A 383 -31.91 -1.78 14.76
CA PRO A 383 -32.55 -0.69 14.05
C PRO A 383 -31.66 -0.19 12.92
N ASN A 384 -32.27 0.40 11.89
CA ASN A 384 -31.51 1.09 10.85
C ASN A 384 -30.58 2.15 11.45
N GLY A 385 -29.46 2.38 10.80
CA GLY A 385 -28.44 3.29 11.28
C GLY A 385 -27.77 4.10 10.19
N ASN A 386 -27.39 5.32 10.54
CA ASN A 386 -26.55 6.14 9.68
C ASN A 386 -25.21 6.39 10.37
N LEU A 387 -24.14 6.13 9.65
CA LEU A 387 -22.78 6.48 10.04
C LEU A 387 -22.26 7.59 9.15
N PHE A 388 -21.69 8.62 9.74
CA PHE A 388 -21.02 9.68 9.01
C PHE A 388 -19.64 9.94 9.61
N VAL A 389 -18.62 9.96 8.76
CA VAL A 389 -17.25 10.27 9.12
C VAL A 389 -16.73 11.38 8.22
N LEU A 390 -16.17 12.41 8.80
CA LEU A 390 -15.49 13.50 8.12
C LEU A 390 -14.08 13.64 8.70
N ARG A 391 -13.11 13.71 7.84
CA ARG A 391 -11.70 13.93 8.20
C ARG A 391 -11.02 14.91 7.26
#